data_7e9eaf59aa1b6a81e80a64605acd5640
#
_entry.id   7e9eaf59aa1b6a81e80a64605acd5640
#
_cell.length_a   1.000
_cell.length_b   1.000
_cell.length_c   1.000
_cell.angle_alpha   90.00
_cell.angle_beta   90.00
_cell.angle_gamma   90.00
#
_symmetry.space_group_name_H-M   'P 1'
#
loop_
_entity.id
_entity.type
_entity.pdbx_description
1 polymer ?
#
loop_
_entity_poly.entity_id
_entity_poly.type
_entity_poly.pdbx_seq_one_letter_code
_entity_poly.pdbx_strand_id
1 'polypeptide(L)'
;MSGRFPSPIETIKKRVSCRSFDGGQLENNMKEQLRAFFRENSRGPFGNLLRFELVDLTEAERAELKSLGTYGVIKGASLFIAGAVTRGARAMEDFGFCMERNILFATAMGLGTCWLGGTLNRAGFARKIGLTAEELMPAISPVGYPAGKRSLTDRAFRFMAKSDRRKPWPELFFDGRPGDPLAKESAGALREALEAVRIGPSASNRQPWRIVHRGRPFTFSLRARRATTRCWARSACRTSTWGSPCATSNSRRESVAPGEAGGRRSHPSTRGRGSMS
;
A
#
# COMPACT_ATOMS: atom_id res chain seq x y z
N MET A 1 -11.52 -10.64 -18.23
CA MET A 1 -11.49 -9.45 -17.34
C MET A 1 -11.01 -8.16 -18.03
N SER A 2 -10.90 -8.16 -19.35
CA SER A 2 -10.25 -7.07 -20.10
C SER A 2 -11.15 -5.90 -20.53
N GLY A 3 -12.45 -5.92 -20.23
CA GLY A 3 -13.40 -4.95 -20.76
C GLY A 3 -13.82 -3.79 -19.84
N ARG A 4 -13.43 -3.79 -18.57
CA ARG A 4 -13.95 -2.82 -17.58
C ARG A 4 -13.08 -1.59 -17.33
N PHE A 5 -11.85 -1.57 -17.77
CA PHE A 5 -10.98 -0.40 -17.67
C PHE A 5 -10.64 0.14 -19.06
N PRO A 6 -10.98 1.40 -19.36
CA PRO A 6 -10.26 2.09 -20.41
C PRO A 6 -8.80 2.10 -20.00
N SER A 7 -7.85 1.89 -20.85
CA SER A 7 -6.41 1.76 -20.53
C SER A 7 -6.01 1.95 -19.06
N PRO A 8 -5.52 0.93 -18.32
CA PRO A 8 -5.16 1.06 -16.92
C PRO A 8 -4.20 2.21 -16.67
N ILE A 9 -3.24 2.43 -17.57
CA ILE A 9 -2.24 3.48 -17.44
C ILE A 9 -2.85 4.87 -17.56
N GLU A 10 -3.82 5.06 -18.44
CA GLU A 10 -4.52 6.35 -18.57
C GLU A 10 -5.37 6.65 -17.33
N THR A 11 -5.98 5.63 -16.74
CA THR A 11 -6.71 5.77 -15.48
C THR A 11 -5.76 6.12 -14.32
N ILE A 12 -4.59 5.48 -14.25
CA ILE A 12 -3.54 5.79 -13.26
C ILE A 12 -3.07 7.25 -13.42
N LYS A 13 -2.88 7.74 -14.65
CA LYS A 13 -2.49 9.13 -14.91
C LYS A 13 -3.59 10.12 -14.51
N LYS A 14 -4.87 9.78 -14.71
CA LYS A 14 -6.02 10.62 -14.33
C LYS A 14 -6.24 10.65 -12.81
N ARG A 15 -5.92 9.58 -12.10
CA ARG A 15 -6.15 9.46 -10.66
C ARG A 15 -5.37 10.52 -9.88
N VAL A 16 -6.10 11.33 -9.15
CA VAL A 16 -5.56 12.32 -8.20
C VAL A 16 -6.24 12.18 -6.85
N SER A 17 -5.56 12.54 -5.76
CA SER A 17 -6.20 12.61 -4.44
C SER A 17 -7.20 13.75 -4.42
N CYS A 18 -8.49 13.41 -4.38
CA CYS A 18 -9.60 14.34 -4.26
C CYS A 18 -9.98 14.52 -2.78
N ARG A 19 -10.00 15.76 -2.31
CA ARG A 19 -10.35 16.08 -0.92
C ARG A 19 -11.51 17.04 -0.81
N SER A 20 -12.00 17.55 -1.95
CA SER A 20 -13.15 18.42 -2.02
C SER A 20 -14.19 17.80 -2.95
N PHE A 21 -15.33 17.50 -2.40
CA PHE A 21 -16.46 16.86 -3.06
C PHE A 21 -17.62 17.87 -3.13
N ASP A 22 -18.50 17.72 -4.11
CA ASP A 22 -19.63 18.65 -4.32
C ASP A 22 -20.76 18.47 -3.30
N GLY A 23 -20.76 17.36 -2.56
CA GLY A 23 -21.80 17.02 -1.58
C GLY A 23 -22.99 16.28 -2.20
N GLY A 24 -23.02 16.11 -3.51
CA GLY A 24 -24.06 15.38 -4.22
C GLY A 24 -24.07 13.88 -3.84
N GLN A 25 -25.26 13.30 -3.84
CA GLN A 25 -25.41 11.87 -3.64
C GLN A 25 -25.05 11.12 -4.92
N LEU A 26 -24.36 10.00 -4.75
CA LEU A 26 -24.06 9.11 -5.85
C LEU A 26 -25.33 8.39 -6.30
N GLU A 27 -25.55 8.33 -7.61
CA GLU A 27 -26.67 7.59 -8.20
C GLU A 27 -26.61 6.11 -7.77
N ASN A 28 -27.80 5.51 -7.57
CA ASN A 28 -27.90 4.12 -7.13
C ASN A 28 -27.23 3.15 -8.11
N ASN A 29 -27.35 3.39 -9.41
CA ASN A 29 -26.67 2.59 -10.42
C ASN A 29 -25.14 2.61 -10.25
N MET A 30 -24.55 3.77 -9.96
CA MET A 30 -23.12 3.88 -9.72
C MET A 30 -22.69 3.16 -8.42
N LYS A 31 -23.51 3.29 -7.37
CA LYS A 31 -23.27 2.54 -6.11
C LYS A 31 -23.27 1.03 -6.34
N GLU A 32 -24.23 0.53 -7.15
CA GLU A 32 -24.30 -0.90 -7.47
C GLU A 32 -23.13 -1.37 -8.33
N GLN A 33 -22.68 -0.58 -9.29
CA GLN A 33 -21.48 -0.89 -10.06
C GLN A 33 -20.23 -0.99 -9.17
N LEU A 34 -20.07 -0.07 -8.23
CA LEU A 34 -18.98 -0.13 -7.24
C LEU A 34 -19.08 -1.40 -6.37
N ARG A 35 -20.28 -1.71 -5.84
CA ARG A 35 -20.51 -2.92 -5.02
C ARG A 35 -20.23 -4.20 -5.81
N ALA A 36 -20.66 -4.25 -7.06
CA ALA A 36 -20.38 -5.39 -7.94
C ALA A 36 -18.88 -5.57 -8.15
N PHE A 37 -18.18 -4.50 -8.43
CA PHE A 37 -16.72 -4.55 -8.58
C PHE A 37 -16.01 -4.98 -7.28
N PHE A 38 -16.46 -4.50 -6.12
CA PHE A 38 -15.89 -4.90 -4.81
C PHE A 38 -16.04 -6.41 -4.55
N ARG A 39 -17.19 -6.99 -4.91
CA ARG A 39 -17.39 -8.47 -4.79
C ARG A 39 -16.43 -9.26 -5.66
N GLU A 40 -16.14 -8.80 -6.88
CA GLU A 40 -15.16 -9.43 -7.77
C GLU A 40 -13.73 -9.23 -7.28
N ASN A 41 -13.46 -8.15 -6.54
CA ASN A 41 -12.14 -7.76 -6.06
C ASN A 41 -11.91 -8.20 -4.59
N SER A 42 -12.32 -9.44 -4.27
CA SER A 42 -12.37 -9.97 -2.91
C SER A 42 -11.19 -10.87 -2.53
N ARG A 43 -10.20 -11.05 -3.41
CA ARG A 43 -8.99 -11.83 -3.14
C ARG A 43 -7.77 -11.11 -3.72
N GLY A 44 -6.74 -10.96 -2.89
CA GLY A 44 -5.48 -10.36 -3.30
C GLY A 44 -4.54 -11.34 -4.02
N PRO A 45 -3.46 -10.83 -4.62
CA PRO A 45 -2.50 -11.66 -5.35
C PRO A 45 -1.75 -12.66 -4.47
N PHE A 46 -1.65 -12.43 -3.16
CA PHE A 46 -1.05 -13.36 -2.20
C PHE A 46 -2.06 -14.28 -1.52
N GLY A 47 -3.34 -14.20 -1.92
CA GLY A 47 -4.38 -15.14 -1.53
C GLY A 47 -5.22 -14.74 -0.33
N ASN A 48 -4.91 -13.64 0.38
CA ASN A 48 -5.74 -13.18 1.49
C ASN A 48 -7.13 -12.75 0.99
N LEU A 49 -8.14 -13.00 1.82
CA LEU A 49 -9.51 -12.60 1.56
C LEU A 49 -9.73 -11.16 1.98
N LEU A 50 -10.49 -10.44 1.16
CA LEU A 50 -10.86 -9.05 1.39
C LEU A 50 -12.34 -8.85 1.18
N ARG A 51 -12.88 -7.84 1.84
CA ARG A 51 -14.20 -7.29 1.54
C ARG A 51 -14.15 -5.78 1.57
N PHE A 52 -14.95 -5.17 0.73
CA PHE A 52 -15.08 -3.72 0.64
C PHE A 52 -16.55 -3.34 0.66
N GLU A 53 -16.86 -2.27 1.36
CA GLU A 53 -18.22 -1.77 1.52
C GLU A 53 -18.28 -0.29 1.25
N LEU A 54 -19.43 0.17 0.76
CA LEU A 54 -19.78 1.57 0.70
C LEU A 54 -20.44 1.95 2.03
N VAL A 55 -19.80 2.83 2.77
CA VAL A 55 -20.28 3.34 4.04
C VAL A 55 -20.80 4.76 3.82
N ASP A 56 -22.10 4.94 3.96
CA ASP A 56 -22.74 6.25 3.94
C ASP A 56 -22.74 6.83 5.36
N LEU A 57 -22.34 8.09 5.49
CA LEU A 57 -22.28 8.78 6.76
C LEU A 57 -23.45 9.76 6.90
N THR A 58 -24.14 9.68 8.02
CA THR A 58 -25.14 10.69 8.43
C THR A 58 -24.49 12.05 8.62
N GLU A 59 -25.29 13.10 8.70
CA GLU A 59 -24.78 14.45 8.92
C GLU A 59 -24.07 14.61 10.28
N ALA A 60 -24.60 13.98 11.31
CA ALA A 60 -23.99 13.94 12.65
C ALA A 60 -22.61 13.26 12.61
N GLU A 61 -22.50 12.12 11.92
CA GLU A 61 -21.23 11.42 11.78
C GLU A 61 -20.21 12.20 10.95
N ARG A 62 -20.66 12.94 9.94
CA ARG A 62 -19.81 13.85 9.17
C ARG A 62 -19.29 15.01 10.03
N ALA A 63 -20.12 15.53 10.93
CA ALA A 63 -19.70 16.56 11.88
C ALA A 63 -18.67 16.02 12.87
N GLU A 64 -18.87 14.80 13.39
CA GLU A 64 -17.92 14.11 14.25
C GLU A 64 -16.59 13.83 13.55
N LEU A 65 -16.60 13.41 12.29
CA LEU A 65 -15.36 13.25 11.51
C LEU A 65 -14.55 14.54 11.38
N LYS A 66 -15.19 15.69 11.34
CA LYS A 66 -14.48 16.99 11.34
C LYS A 66 -13.75 17.22 12.66
N SER A 67 -14.33 16.79 13.78
CA SER A 67 -13.76 16.96 15.13
C SER A 67 -12.66 15.93 15.44
N LEU A 68 -12.73 14.71 14.88
CA LEU A 68 -11.93 13.55 15.26
C LEU A 68 -10.75 13.26 14.31
N GLY A 69 -10.29 14.23 13.52
CA GLY A 69 -8.97 14.14 12.94
C GLY A 69 -8.84 13.52 11.56
N THR A 70 -9.86 13.62 10.69
CA THR A 70 -9.60 13.57 9.24
C THR A 70 -8.87 14.84 8.76
N TYR A 71 -8.17 15.53 9.68
CA TYR A 71 -7.46 16.80 9.52
C TYR A 71 -8.29 17.98 8.99
N GLY A 72 -9.63 17.87 8.96
CA GLY A 72 -10.46 18.85 8.26
C GLY A 72 -10.17 18.95 6.75
N VAL A 73 -9.42 17.94 6.23
CA VAL A 73 -8.89 17.94 4.85
C VAL A 73 -9.94 17.46 3.85
N ILE A 74 -10.87 16.59 4.26
CA ILE A 74 -11.94 16.10 3.40
C ILE A 74 -13.18 16.95 3.61
N LYS A 75 -13.70 17.54 2.52
CA LYS A 75 -14.89 18.38 2.51
C LYS A 75 -15.93 17.84 1.54
N GLY A 76 -17.20 17.83 1.93
CA GLY A 76 -18.32 17.47 1.08
C GLY A 76 -18.53 15.98 0.83
N ALA A 77 -17.66 15.09 1.31
CA ALA A 77 -17.87 13.66 1.15
C ALA A 77 -18.83 13.12 2.22
N SER A 78 -19.80 12.30 1.79
CA SER A 78 -20.70 11.52 2.64
C SER A 78 -20.47 10.02 2.49
N LEU A 79 -19.96 9.57 1.36
CA LEU A 79 -19.78 8.17 1.01
C LEU A 79 -18.29 7.77 1.08
N PHE A 80 -18.02 6.60 1.65
CA PHE A 80 -16.66 6.10 1.83
C PHE A 80 -16.56 4.64 1.40
N ILE A 81 -15.44 4.28 0.80
CA ILE A 81 -15.03 2.90 0.59
C ILE A 81 -14.29 2.48 1.86
N ALA A 82 -14.83 1.55 2.62
CA ALA A 82 -14.17 0.90 3.75
C ALA A 82 -13.85 -0.55 3.37
N GLY A 83 -12.65 -0.99 3.69
CA GLY A 83 -12.20 -2.33 3.35
C GLY A 83 -11.59 -3.05 4.53
N ALA A 84 -11.85 -4.36 4.59
CA ALA A 84 -11.23 -5.28 5.54
C ALA A 84 -10.45 -6.37 4.81
N VAL A 85 -9.37 -6.84 5.44
CA VAL A 85 -8.55 -7.96 4.98
C VAL A 85 -8.34 -8.93 6.14
N THR A 86 -8.41 -10.23 5.88
CA THR A 86 -8.06 -11.24 6.89
C THR A 86 -6.61 -11.10 7.32
N ARG A 87 -6.33 -11.34 8.61
CA ARG A 87 -4.97 -11.35 9.12
C ARG A 87 -4.19 -12.50 8.49
N GLY A 88 -3.02 -12.20 7.95
CA GLY A 88 -2.20 -13.21 7.27
C GLY A 88 -0.88 -12.63 6.75
N ALA A 89 -0.05 -13.51 6.23
CA ALA A 89 1.16 -13.10 5.55
C ALA A 89 0.79 -12.23 4.34
N ARG A 90 1.45 -11.08 4.18
CA ARG A 90 1.24 -10.13 3.08
C ARG A 90 -0.20 -9.60 2.95
N ALA A 91 -0.98 -9.64 4.03
CA ALA A 91 -2.35 -9.11 4.05
C ALA A 91 -2.41 -7.63 3.68
N MET A 92 -1.37 -6.87 4.03
CA MET A 92 -1.30 -5.43 3.73
C MET A 92 -1.01 -5.15 2.26
N GLU A 93 -0.20 -5.99 1.62
CA GLU A 93 0.06 -5.94 0.19
C GLU A 93 -1.21 -6.25 -0.60
N ASP A 94 -1.92 -7.29 -0.21
CA ASP A 94 -3.21 -7.65 -0.82
C ASP A 94 -4.24 -6.54 -0.63
N PHE A 95 -4.33 -5.97 0.57
CA PHE A 95 -5.20 -4.83 0.81
C PHE A 95 -4.84 -3.65 -0.08
N GLY A 96 -3.55 -3.29 -0.15
CA GLY A 96 -3.07 -2.19 -0.98
C GLY A 96 -3.42 -2.38 -2.45
N PHE A 97 -3.21 -3.59 -2.96
CA PHE A 97 -3.52 -3.95 -4.34
C PHE A 97 -5.03 -3.84 -4.64
N CYS A 98 -5.87 -4.47 -3.82
CA CYS A 98 -7.32 -4.49 -4.06
C CYS A 98 -7.96 -3.11 -3.84
N MET A 99 -7.51 -2.37 -2.82
CA MET A 99 -8.01 -1.01 -2.58
C MET A 99 -7.66 -0.06 -3.72
N GLU A 100 -6.43 -0.11 -4.27
CA GLU A 100 -6.08 0.72 -5.43
C GLU A 100 -6.88 0.33 -6.67
N ARG A 101 -7.16 -0.95 -6.89
CA ARG A 101 -8.07 -1.38 -7.97
C ARG A 101 -9.46 -0.74 -7.82
N ASN A 102 -10.01 -0.70 -6.61
CA ASN A 102 -11.30 -0.05 -6.33
C ASN A 102 -11.22 1.46 -6.58
N ILE A 103 -10.13 2.10 -6.18
CA ILE A 103 -9.87 3.53 -6.43
C ILE A 103 -9.76 3.83 -7.93
N LEU A 104 -9.05 3.00 -8.68
CA LEU A 104 -8.92 3.15 -10.13
C LEU A 104 -10.26 2.93 -10.84
N PHE A 105 -11.06 1.96 -10.39
CA PHE A 105 -12.39 1.73 -10.93
C PHE A 105 -13.30 2.96 -10.71
N ALA A 106 -13.32 3.51 -9.49
CA ALA A 106 -14.04 4.74 -9.19
C ALA A 106 -13.53 5.92 -10.04
N THR A 107 -12.20 6.02 -10.25
CA THR A 107 -11.60 7.05 -11.12
C THR A 107 -12.06 6.89 -12.58
N ALA A 108 -12.16 5.68 -13.09
CA ALA A 108 -12.67 5.41 -14.44
C ALA A 108 -14.15 5.83 -14.60
N MET A 109 -14.92 5.77 -13.52
CA MET A 109 -16.30 6.28 -13.45
C MET A 109 -16.39 7.81 -13.28
N GLY A 110 -15.27 8.53 -13.28
CA GLY A 110 -15.24 10.00 -13.07
C GLY A 110 -15.33 10.42 -11.60
N LEU A 111 -15.24 9.50 -10.65
CA LEU A 111 -15.34 9.79 -9.23
C LEU A 111 -13.99 10.18 -8.60
N GLY A 112 -14.04 11.09 -7.64
CA GLY A 112 -12.91 11.47 -6.81
C GLY A 112 -12.71 10.49 -5.65
N THR A 113 -11.45 10.24 -5.29
CA THR A 113 -11.05 9.37 -4.18
C THR A 113 -9.83 9.93 -3.46
N CYS A 114 -9.58 9.49 -2.23
CA CYS A 114 -8.36 9.84 -1.49
C CYS A 114 -8.02 8.77 -0.45
N TRP A 115 -6.81 8.23 -0.49
CA TRP A 115 -6.33 7.32 0.55
C TRP A 115 -6.28 7.99 1.92
N LEU A 116 -6.94 7.38 2.92
CA LEU A 116 -6.94 7.80 4.33
C LEU A 116 -6.55 6.61 5.20
N GLY A 117 -5.37 6.67 5.81
CA GLY A 117 -4.85 5.57 6.64
C GLY A 117 -4.34 5.99 8.01
N GLY A 118 -3.71 7.16 8.08
CA GLY A 118 -2.93 7.58 9.26
C GLY A 118 -3.74 8.14 10.43
N THR A 119 -4.79 8.88 10.14
CA THR A 119 -5.53 9.72 11.11
C THR A 119 -7.02 9.47 11.06
N LEU A 120 -7.34 8.21 10.89
CA LEU A 120 -8.70 7.75 10.76
C LEU A 120 -9.29 7.42 12.13
N ASN A 121 -10.52 7.89 12.42
CA ASN A 121 -11.35 7.29 13.46
C ASN A 121 -11.77 5.89 13.02
N ARG A 122 -10.89 4.93 13.27
CA ARG A 122 -11.10 3.53 12.84
C ARG A 122 -12.30 2.90 13.53
N ALA A 123 -12.57 3.24 14.78
CA ALA A 123 -13.62 2.60 15.57
C ALA A 123 -15.01 2.80 14.95
N GLY A 124 -15.31 4.00 14.45
CA GLY A 124 -16.58 4.29 13.80
C GLY A 124 -16.78 3.48 12.51
N PHE A 125 -15.79 3.48 11.61
CA PHE A 125 -15.86 2.71 10.37
C PHE A 125 -15.81 1.19 10.62
N ALA A 126 -14.99 0.73 11.58
CA ALA A 126 -14.91 -0.68 11.95
C ALA A 126 -16.28 -1.22 12.40
N ARG A 127 -16.99 -0.47 13.24
CA ARG A 127 -18.36 -0.85 13.65
C ARG A 127 -19.33 -0.90 12.48
N LYS A 128 -19.27 0.09 11.58
CA LYS A 128 -20.18 0.13 10.41
C LYS A 128 -20.01 -1.04 9.46
N ILE A 129 -18.78 -1.53 9.28
CA ILE A 129 -18.54 -2.70 8.44
C ILE A 129 -18.52 -4.02 9.22
N GLY A 130 -18.87 -4.02 10.53
CA GLY A 130 -18.82 -5.23 11.35
C GLY A 130 -17.43 -5.89 11.33
N LEU A 131 -16.35 -5.09 11.56
CA LEU A 131 -14.97 -5.59 11.53
C LEU A 131 -14.78 -6.64 12.63
N THR A 132 -14.31 -7.83 12.25
CA THR A 132 -14.04 -8.93 13.17
C THR A 132 -12.61 -8.86 13.76
N ALA A 133 -12.34 -9.67 14.80
CA ALA A 133 -11.01 -9.76 15.41
C ALA A 133 -9.95 -10.31 14.44
N GLU A 134 -10.38 -11.15 13.49
CA GLU A 134 -9.52 -11.77 12.48
C GLU A 134 -9.23 -10.86 11.29
N GLU A 135 -9.81 -9.69 11.27
CA GLU A 135 -9.64 -8.74 10.18
C GLU A 135 -8.80 -7.52 10.58
N LEU A 136 -8.28 -6.86 9.56
CA LEU A 136 -7.63 -5.55 9.63
C LEU A 136 -8.34 -4.60 8.67
N MET A 137 -8.52 -3.35 9.10
CA MET A 137 -8.97 -2.24 8.26
C MET A 137 -7.83 -1.21 8.16
N PRO A 138 -6.92 -1.34 7.18
CA PRO A 138 -5.73 -0.49 7.11
C PRO A 138 -6.01 0.95 6.71
N ALA A 139 -6.97 1.14 5.79
CA ALA A 139 -7.32 2.45 5.23
C ALA A 139 -8.76 2.47 4.74
N ILE A 140 -9.26 3.68 4.51
CA ILE A 140 -10.51 3.96 3.80
C ILE A 140 -10.26 4.99 2.70
N SER A 141 -11.26 5.23 1.84
CA SER A 141 -11.26 6.33 0.89
C SER A 141 -12.64 6.97 0.81
N PRO A 142 -12.79 8.31 0.89
CA PRO A 142 -14.00 8.95 0.41
C PRO A 142 -14.18 8.64 -1.07
N VAL A 143 -15.42 8.61 -1.54
CA VAL A 143 -15.78 8.46 -2.95
C VAL A 143 -16.98 9.32 -3.27
N GLY A 144 -16.95 10.05 -4.38
CA GLY A 144 -18.03 10.94 -4.80
C GLY A 144 -17.62 11.85 -5.95
N TYR A 145 -18.51 12.76 -6.35
CA TYR A 145 -18.21 13.72 -7.40
C TYR A 145 -17.22 14.78 -6.89
N PRO A 146 -16.13 15.03 -7.64
CA PRO A 146 -15.18 16.08 -7.28
C PRO A 146 -15.88 17.45 -7.35
N ALA A 147 -15.62 18.33 -6.38
CA ALA A 147 -16.08 19.72 -6.46
C ALA A 147 -15.42 20.44 -7.64
N GLY A 148 -16.17 21.29 -8.34
CA GLY A 148 -15.66 22.06 -9.47
C GLY A 148 -14.51 22.99 -9.09
N LYS A 149 -14.50 23.49 -7.83
CA LYS A 149 -13.39 24.29 -7.26
C LYS A 149 -12.80 23.62 -6.04
N ARG A 150 -11.48 23.47 -6.00
CA ARG A 150 -10.76 22.93 -4.84
C ARG A 150 -10.81 23.92 -3.67
N SER A 151 -11.05 23.41 -2.47
CA SER A 151 -11.00 24.24 -1.26
C SER A 151 -9.58 24.78 -1.00
N LEU A 152 -9.50 25.91 -0.29
CA LEU A 152 -8.21 26.50 0.11
C LEU A 152 -7.38 25.51 0.92
N THR A 153 -8.02 24.71 1.79
CA THR A 153 -7.37 23.68 2.60
C THR A 153 -6.76 22.58 1.71
N ASP A 154 -7.46 22.12 0.66
CA ASP A 154 -6.89 21.13 -0.29
C ASP A 154 -5.70 21.72 -1.05
N ARG A 155 -5.81 22.98 -1.48
CA ARG A 155 -4.69 23.66 -2.17
C ARG A 155 -3.46 23.77 -1.25
N ALA A 156 -3.64 24.20 0.00
CA ALA A 156 -2.57 24.29 0.98
C ALA A 156 -1.93 22.92 1.27
N PHE A 157 -2.76 21.87 1.46
CA PHE A 157 -2.27 20.52 1.69
C PHE A 157 -1.48 19.98 0.50
N ARG A 158 -1.95 20.18 -0.73
CA ARG A 158 -1.23 19.79 -1.95
C ARG A 158 0.11 20.50 -2.08
N PHE A 159 0.13 21.80 -1.76
CA PHE A 159 1.36 22.60 -1.77
C PHE A 159 2.37 22.08 -0.74
N MET A 160 1.97 21.90 0.52
CA MET A 160 2.83 21.36 1.59
C MET A 160 3.34 19.95 1.28
N ALA A 161 2.48 19.08 0.76
CA ALA A 161 2.85 17.72 0.36
C ALA A 161 3.63 17.67 -0.95
N LYS A 162 3.80 18.80 -1.65
CA LYS A 162 4.39 18.84 -3.00
C LYS A 162 3.76 17.78 -3.92
N SER A 163 2.42 17.68 -3.88
CA SER A 163 1.67 16.55 -4.44
C SER A 163 1.87 16.33 -5.94
N ASP A 164 2.28 17.37 -6.66
CA ASP A 164 2.48 17.34 -8.11
C ASP A 164 3.94 17.01 -8.49
N ARG A 165 4.83 16.95 -7.50
CA ARG A 165 6.24 16.61 -7.73
C ARG A 165 6.46 15.11 -7.61
N ARG A 166 7.10 14.53 -8.60
CA ARG A 166 7.54 13.14 -8.58
C ARG A 166 9.05 13.07 -8.59
N LYS A 167 9.58 12.11 -7.85
CA LYS A 167 11.02 11.84 -7.89
C LYS A 167 11.44 11.48 -9.31
N PRO A 168 12.63 11.93 -9.74
CA PRO A 168 13.16 11.54 -11.03
C PRO A 168 13.41 10.03 -11.08
N TRP A 169 13.31 9.48 -12.27
CA TRP A 169 13.47 8.06 -12.55
C TRP A 169 14.77 7.46 -11.94
N PRO A 170 15.95 8.09 -12.06
CA PRO A 170 17.20 7.53 -11.54
C PRO A 170 17.26 7.41 -10.01
N GLU A 171 16.40 8.13 -9.29
CA GLU A 171 16.31 7.99 -7.83
C GLU A 171 15.47 6.80 -7.37
N LEU A 172 14.69 6.20 -8.26
CA LEU A 172 13.70 5.19 -7.94
C LEU A 172 14.04 3.82 -8.50
N PHE A 173 14.66 3.77 -9.68
CA PHE A 173 14.87 2.55 -10.45
C PHE A 173 16.35 2.34 -10.73
N PHE A 174 16.84 1.14 -10.42
CA PHE A 174 18.24 0.80 -10.45
C PHE A 174 18.46 -0.50 -11.24
N ASP A 175 19.66 -0.65 -11.82
CA ASP A 175 20.08 -1.86 -12.50
C ASP A 175 21.17 -2.58 -11.70
N GLY A 176 21.02 -3.88 -11.53
CA GLY A 176 21.93 -4.74 -10.78
C GLY A 176 21.98 -4.45 -9.27
N ARG A 177 22.23 -3.22 -8.85
CA ARG A 177 22.36 -2.82 -7.43
C ARG A 177 21.80 -1.41 -7.15
N PRO A 178 21.43 -1.12 -5.89
CA PRO A 178 21.04 0.22 -5.49
C PRO A 178 22.18 1.23 -5.75
N GLY A 179 21.85 2.33 -6.41
CA GLY A 179 22.80 3.38 -6.73
C GLY A 179 23.18 3.46 -8.21
N ASP A 180 23.03 2.37 -8.96
CA ASP A 180 23.25 2.33 -10.41
C ASP A 180 21.92 2.60 -11.13
N PRO A 181 21.67 3.76 -11.72
CA PRO A 181 20.38 4.06 -12.31
C PRO A 181 20.05 3.18 -13.51
N LEU A 182 18.83 2.64 -13.54
CA LEU A 182 18.30 1.96 -14.72
C LEU A 182 17.93 2.98 -15.78
N ALA A 183 18.52 2.90 -16.96
CA ALA A 183 18.12 3.71 -18.09
C ALA A 183 16.67 3.37 -18.51
N LYS A 184 15.90 4.37 -18.93
CA LYS A 184 14.49 4.16 -19.32
C LYS A 184 14.37 3.23 -20.52
N GLU A 185 15.33 3.31 -21.43
CA GLU A 185 15.43 2.50 -22.63
C GLU A 185 15.69 1.04 -22.30
N SER A 186 16.53 0.79 -21.30
CA SER A 186 16.87 -0.55 -20.80
C SER A 186 15.72 -1.24 -20.04
N ALA A 187 14.72 -0.48 -19.62
CA ALA A 187 13.55 -1.04 -18.95
C ALA A 187 12.63 -1.84 -19.90
N GLY A 188 12.77 -1.66 -21.23
CA GLY A 188 12.01 -2.40 -22.24
C GLY A 188 10.49 -2.37 -21.99
N ALA A 189 9.85 -3.52 -22.04
CA ALA A 189 8.39 -3.68 -21.82
C ALA A 189 7.93 -3.24 -20.42
N LEU A 190 8.82 -3.10 -19.45
CA LEU A 190 8.48 -2.71 -18.06
C LEU A 190 8.48 -1.21 -17.86
N ARG A 191 8.92 -0.42 -18.83
CA ARG A 191 9.00 1.04 -18.75
C ARG A 191 7.67 1.66 -18.32
N GLU A 192 6.58 1.24 -18.92
CA GLU A 192 5.25 1.78 -18.61
C GLU A 192 4.78 1.39 -17.20
N ALA A 193 5.01 0.14 -16.79
CA ALA A 193 4.69 -0.32 -15.45
C ALA A 193 5.51 0.42 -14.37
N LEU A 194 6.79 0.65 -14.60
CA LEU A 194 7.65 1.42 -13.70
C LEU A 194 7.24 2.90 -13.65
N GLU A 195 6.82 3.48 -14.76
CA GLU A 195 6.28 4.84 -14.77
C GLU A 195 4.97 4.93 -13.97
N ALA A 196 4.08 3.92 -14.07
CA ALA A 196 2.88 3.83 -13.24
C ALA A 196 3.23 3.82 -11.74
N VAL A 197 4.27 3.07 -11.34
CA VAL A 197 4.78 3.10 -9.96
C VAL A 197 5.32 4.48 -9.60
N ARG A 198 6.07 5.13 -10.47
CA ARG A 198 6.65 6.47 -10.23
C ARG A 198 5.59 7.52 -9.93
N ILE A 199 4.47 7.50 -10.66
CA ILE A 199 3.37 8.45 -10.46
C ILE A 199 2.38 8.02 -9.38
N GLY A 200 2.52 6.82 -8.84
CA GLY A 200 1.66 6.27 -7.79
C GLY A 200 1.54 7.18 -6.56
N PRO A 201 0.43 7.11 -5.81
CA PRO A 201 0.26 7.89 -4.60
C PRO A 201 1.11 7.34 -3.45
N SER A 202 1.52 8.23 -2.55
CA SER A 202 2.17 7.83 -1.30
C SER A 202 1.86 8.79 -0.16
N ALA A 203 1.93 8.32 1.08
CA ALA A 203 1.71 9.16 2.25
C ALA A 203 2.64 10.37 2.22
N SER A 204 2.06 11.58 2.31
CA SER A 204 2.79 12.86 2.20
C SER A 204 3.69 12.94 0.97
N ASN A 205 3.33 12.26 -0.12
CA ASN A 205 4.10 12.20 -1.38
C ASN A 205 5.57 11.78 -1.21
N ARG A 206 5.87 10.92 -0.25
CA ARG A 206 7.27 10.55 0.07
C ARG A 206 7.92 9.60 -0.92
N GLN A 207 7.13 8.88 -1.72
CA GLN A 207 7.60 7.97 -2.76
C GLN A 207 8.74 7.05 -2.26
N PRO A 208 8.45 6.16 -1.27
CA PRO A 208 9.48 5.44 -0.53
C PRO A 208 10.06 4.25 -1.29
N TRP A 209 9.47 3.89 -2.40
CA TRP A 209 9.88 2.72 -3.18
C TRP A 209 11.23 2.90 -3.86
N ARG A 210 11.96 1.82 -3.94
CA ARG A 210 13.19 1.65 -4.72
C ARG A 210 13.11 0.28 -5.39
N ILE A 211 13.28 0.25 -6.70
CA ILE A 211 13.17 -0.98 -7.49
C ILE A 211 14.51 -1.26 -8.13
N VAL A 212 15.02 -2.45 -7.91
CA VAL A 212 16.27 -2.92 -8.51
C VAL A 212 15.94 -4.00 -9.53
N HIS A 213 16.34 -3.80 -10.76
CA HIS A 213 16.32 -4.78 -11.83
C HIS A 213 17.56 -5.68 -11.70
N ARG A 214 17.35 -6.97 -11.54
CA ARG A 214 18.42 -7.97 -11.49
C ARG A 214 18.15 -9.11 -12.47
N GLY A 215 17.80 -8.75 -13.71
CA GLY A 215 17.23 -9.73 -14.61
C GLY A 215 15.79 -10.10 -14.18
N ARG A 216 15.41 -11.36 -14.20
CA ARG A 216 14.15 -11.84 -13.61
C ARG A 216 14.48 -12.64 -12.36
N PRO A 217 13.85 -12.40 -11.18
CA PRO A 217 12.80 -11.43 -10.86
C PRO A 217 13.30 -10.04 -10.43
N PHE A 218 12.41 -9.03 -10.49
CA PHE A 218 12.67 -7.71 -9.92
C PHE A 218 12.67 -7.74 -8.39
N THR A 219 13.59 -7.02 -7.79
CA THR A 219 13.59 -6.80 -6.34
C THR A 219 12.97 -5.46 -6.01
N PHE A 220 11.87 -5.49 -5.26
CA PHE A 220 11.20 -4.30 -4.76
C PHE A 220 11.62 -4.05 -3.32
N SER A 221 12.08 -2.86 -3.01
CA SER A 221 12.42 -2.46 -1.65
C SER A 221 11.79 -1.13 -1.26
N LEU A 222 11.47 -0.99 0.02
CA LEU A 222 10.93 0.23 0.60
C LEU A 222 11.99 0.89 1.49
N ARG A 223 12.30 2.14 1.21
CA ARG A 223 13.19 2.93 2.07
C ARG A 223 12.43 3.49 3.27
N ALA A 224 12.49 2.81 4.41
CA ALA A 224 11.97 3.34 5.66
C ALA A 224 12.85 4.48 6.19
N ARG A 225 12.23 5.61 6.59
CA ARG A 225 12.93 6.68 7.33
C ARG A 225 12.78 6.46 8.82
N ARG A 226 13.89 6.50 9.57
CA ARG A 226 13.92 6.33 11.05
C ARG A 226 13.08 7.38 11.83
N ALA A 227 12.68 8.49 11.23
CA ALA A 227 12.11 9.64 11.93
C ALA A 227 10.58 9.60 12.16
N THR A 228 9.85 8.61 11.65
CA THR A 228 8.38 8.50 11.85
C THR A 228 7.97 7.46 12.88
N THR A 229 8.91 6.86 13.58
CA THR A 229 8.67 5.73 14.49
C THR A 229 8.04 6.13 15.82
N ARG A 230 8.10 7.39 16.23
CA ARG A 230 7.56 7.80 17.54
C ARG A 230 6.04 7.98 17.59
N CYS A 231 5.38 8.26 16.49
CA CYS A 231 3.94 8.50 16.47
C CYS A 231 3.10 7.22 16.21
N TRP A 232 3.73 6.14 15.74
CA TRP A 232 3.05 4.92 15.26
C TRP A 232 3.30 3.69 16.12
N ALA A 233 4.15 3.80 17.15
CA ALA A 233 4.55 2.66 17.98
C ALA A 233 3.46 2.16 18.95
N ARG A 234 2.30 2.83 19.01
CA ARG A 234 1.19 2.43 19.89
C ARG A 234 -0.07 1.95 19.19
N SER A 235 -0.13 2.00 17.87
CA SER A 235 -1.23 1.37 17.12
C SER A 235 -0.62 0.35 16.17
N ALA A 236 -1.15 -0.84 16.15
CA ALA A 236 -0.67 -2.01 15.42
C ALA A 236 -0.73 -1.88 13.88
N CYS A 237 -0.34 -0.75 13.32
CA CYS A 237 -0.29 -0.53 11.89
C CYS A 237 1.06 0.08 11.50
N ARG A 238 2.08 -0.74 11.48
CA ARG A 238 3.38 -0.44 10.83
C ARG A 238 3.29 -0.78 9.36
N THR A 239 2.48 -0.06 8.64
CA THR A 239 2.38 -0.27 7.21
C THR A 239 2.88 0.94 6.47
N SER A 240 3.85 0.71 5.64
CA SER A 240 4.23 1.61 4.58
C SER A 240 3.06 1.78 3.59
N THR A 241 3.12 2.82 2.82
CA THR A 241 2.11 3.28 1.84
C THR A 241 1.83 2.22 0.81
N TRP A 242 1.95 1.04 0.79
CA TRP A 242 1.66 -0.03 -0.18
C TRP A 242 1.78 -1.42 0.44
N GLY A 243 1.27 -1.57 1.66
CA GLY A 243 1.04 -2.88 2.24
C GLY A 243 2.28 -3.70 2.61
N SER A 244 3.47 -3.10 2.72
CA SER A 244 4.62 -3.82 3.25
C SER A 244 4.73 -3.66 4.75
N PRO A 245 4.75 -4.74 5.54
CA PRO A 245 5.09 -4.66 6.95
C PRO A 245 6.53 -4.17 7.09
N CYS A 246 6.76 -3.23 7.99
CA CYS A 246 8.11 -2.85 8.39
C CYS A 246 8.72 -4.03 9.17
N ALA A 247 9.33 -4.96 8.46
CA ALA A 247 10.15 -5.98 9.08
C ALA A 247 11.35 -5.29 9.74
N THR A 248 11.32 -5.15 11.05
CA THR A 248 12.52 -4.95 11.83
C THR A 248 13.27 -6.29 11.85
N SER A 249 13.96 -6.62 10.79
CA SER A 249 15.00 -7.62 10.87
C SER A 249 16.17 -6.99 11.61
N ASN A 250 16.22 -7.22 12.91
CA ASN A 250 17.42 -7.15 13.70
C ASN A 250 18.23 -8.38 13.35
N SER A 251 18.77 -8.43 12.15
CA SER A 251 19.82 -9.42 11.84
C SER A 251 21.09 -8.95 12.55
N ARG A 252 21.31 -9.44 13.75
CA ARG A 252 22.67 -9.63 14.25
C ARG A 252 23.42 -10.36 13.14
N ARG A 253 24.40 -9.70 12.60
CA ARG A 253 25.45 -10.38 11.84
C ARG A 253 26.18 -11.27 12.84
N GLU A 254 25.87 -12.53 12.87
CA GLU A 254 26.79 -13.55 13.34
C GLU A 254 27.87 -13.64 12.27
N SER A 255 29.02 -13.06 12.58
CA SER A 255 30.25 -13.28 11.86
C SER A 255 30.70 -14.71 12.14
N VAL A 256 30.45 -15.61 11.19
CA VAL A 256 31.13 -16.91 11.15
C VAL A 256 32.55 -16.63 10.70
N ALA A 257 33.48 -16.76 11.64
CA ALA A 257 34.90 -16.80 11.35
C ALA A 257 35.26 -18.12 10.62
N PRO A 258 36.15 -18.10 9.65
CA PRO A 258 36.61 -19.32 9.00
C PRO A 258 37.53 -20.11 9.97
N GLY A 259 37.12 -21.30 10.31
CA GLY A 259 37.94 -22.25 11.07
C GLY A 259 39.09 -22.76 10.24
N GLU A 260 40.30 -22.62 10.78
CA GLU A 260 41.55 -23.13 10.26
C GLU A 260 41.57 -24.64 10.24
N ALA A 261 42.03 -25.20 9.14
CA ALA A 261 42.42 -26.59 9.01
C ALA A 261 43.77 -26.85 9.71
N GLY A 262 43.77 -27.65 10.75
CA GLY A 262 44.97 -28.12 11.42
C GLY A 262 44.95 -29.63 11.51
N GLY A 263 45.67 -30.27 10.58
CA GLY A 263 45.86 -31.71 10.59
C GLY A 263 46.84 -32.17 11.67
N ARG A 264 46.59 -33.31 12.28
CA ARG A 264 47.64 -34.22 12.77
C ARG A 264 47.19 -35.65 12.62
N ARG A 265 48.01 -36.36 11.86
CA ARG A 265 48.08 -37.83 11.81
C ARG A 265 48.65 -38.37 13.12
N SER A 266 48.18 -39.51 13.58
CA SER A 266 49.01 -40.57 14.18
C SER A 266 48.25 -41.89 14.21
N HIS A 267 48.92 -42.88 13.69
CA HIS A 267 48.63 -44.29 13.54
C HIS A 267 49.01 -45.03 14.88
N PRO A 268 48.98 -46.37 14.92
CA PRO A 268 47.94 -47.22 15.51
C PRO A 268 48.53 -48.11 16.66
N SER A 269 47.72 -48.83 17.41
CA SER A 269 48.16 -50.08 18.07
C SER A 269 46.93 -50.97 18.35
N THR A 270 46.92 -52.02 17.70
CA THR A 270 46.91 -53.47 17.91
C THR A 270 46.48 -54.00 19.29
N ARG A 271 45.85 -55.20 19.21
CA ARG A 271 45.52 -56.26 20.16
C ARG A 271 44.28 -56.11 20.98
N GLY A 272 43.43 -57.12 21.13
CA GLY A 272 43.46 -58.51 20.72
C GLY A 272 42.31 -59.25 21.40
N ARG A 273 41.91 -60.34 20.75
CA ARG A 273 41.39 -61.61 21.29
C ARG A 273 40.22 -61.67 22.27
N GLY A 274 39.32 -62.58 21.94
CA GLY A 274 38.52 -63.43 22.82
C GLY A 274 37.06 -63.43 22.43
N SER A 275 36.54 -64.33 21.65
CA SER A 275 36.19 -65.77 21.80
C SER A 275 34.89 -65.96 22.61
N MET A 276 33.97 -66.66 21.94
CA MET A 276 32.95 -67.59 22.51
C MET A 276 31.72 -66.89 23.19
N SER A 277 30.53 -67.04 22.71
CA SER A 277 29.72 -68.27 22.49
C SER A 277 28.59 -67.89 21.53
#